data_7be12cb827b3df1e9093c618bac6d084
#
_entry.id   7be12cb827b3df1e9093c618bac6d084
#
_cell.length_a   1.000
_cell.length_b   1.000
_cell.length_c   1.000
_cell.angle_alpha   90.00
_cell.angle_beta   90.00
_cell.angle_gamma   90.00
#
_symmetry.space_group_name_H-M   'P 1'
#
loop_
_entity.id
_entity.type
_entity.pdbx_description
1 polymer ?
#
loop_
_entity_poly.entity_id
_entity_poly.type
_entity_poly.pdbx_seq_one_letter_code
_entity_poly.pdbx_strand_id
1 'polypeptide(L)'
;MITLINGRGQLGDKLLQAIEGDSTEKDVSIYHTWNIDDKSKSIQKKEYEKFVNFLKGEPEDNKIVFISTNSQKDSWYVYYKHLSEAFLLTNREKCVIIRLPTL
;
A
#
# COMPACT_ATOMS: atom_id res chain seq x y z
N MET A 1 0.04 12.38 12.50
CA MET A 1 1.36 12.15 11.91
C MET A 1 1.25 11.23 10.70
N ILE A 2 1.96 11.55 9.64
CA ILE A 2 1.97 10.74 8.43
C ILE A 2 3.27 9.94 8.37
N THR A 3 3.17 8.64 8.23
CA THR A 3 4.32 7.74 8.14
C THR A 3 4.35 7.09 6.76
N LEU A 4 5.47 7.26 6.05
CA LEU A 4 5.67 6.63 4.75
C LEU A 4 6.52 5.38 4.93
N ILE A 5 5.90 4.23 4.68
CA ILE A 5 6.56 2.94 4.88
C ILE A 5 7.42 2.61 3.68
N ASN A 6 8.74 2.69 3.88
CA ASN A 6 9.76 2.42 2.86
C ASN A 6 9.57 3.22 1.56
N GLY A 7 8.83 4.33 1.64
CA GLY A 7 8.64 5.20 0.50
C GLY A 7 9.90 6.01 0.20
N ARG A 8 10.32 6.00 -1.04
CA ARG A 8 11.48 6.76 -1.51
C ARG A 8 11.18 7.42 -2.85
N GLY A 9 11.87 8.49 -3.13
CA GLY A 9 11.81 9.16 -4.41
C GLY A 9 10.63 10.09 -4.56
N GLN A 10 10.45 10.60 -5.76
CA GLN A 10 9.49 11.66 -6.06
C GLN A 10 8.05 11.27 -5.79
N LEU A 11 7.69 10.02 -6.07
CA LEU A 11 6.32 9.57 -5.86
C LEU A 11 5.93 9.62 -4.38
N GLY A 12 6.81 9.14 -3.50
CA GLY A 12 6.57 9.17 -2.06
C GLY A 12 6.40 10.59 -1.56
N ASP A 13 7.27 11.52 -1.98
CA ASP A 13 7.20 12.92 -1.58
C ASP A 13 5.92 13.58 -2.04
N LYS A 14 5.51 13.34 -3.29
CA LYS A 14 4.27 13.89 -3.84
C LYS A 14 3.05 13.38 -3.11
N LEU A 15 3.04 12.09 -2.76
CA LEU A 15 1.94 11.49 -2.02
C LEU A 15 1.84 12.09 -0.62
N LEU A 16 2.98 12.29 0.06
CA LEU A 16 2.99 12.94 1.37
C LEU A 16 2.42 14.34 1.29
N GLN A 17 2.85 15.14 0.32
CA GLN A 17 2.36 16.51 0.16
C GLN A 17 0.85 16.55 -0.08
N ALA A 18 0.36 15.68 -0.95
CA ALA A 18 -1.07 15.63 -1.26
C ALA A 18 -1.90 15.24 -0.04
N ILE A 19 -1.43 14.30 0.75
CA ILE A 19 -2.15 13.81 1.92
C ILE A 19 -2.09 14.80 3.06
N GLU A 20 -0.94 15.43 3.30
CA GLU A 20 -0.78 16.44 4.35
C GLU A 20 -1.69 17.63 4.16
N GLY A 21 -1.95 18.01 2.89
CA GLY A 21 -2.83 19.13 2.58
C GLY A 21 -4.28 18.88 2.94
N ASP A 22 -4.73 17.63 2.96
CA ASP A 22 -6.12 17.27 3.19
C ASP A 22 -6.38 16.58 4.52
N SER A 23 -5.32 16.20 5.24
CA SER A 23 -5.48 15.31 6.39
C SER A 23 -5.93 16.03 7.65
N THR A 24 -7.11 15.68 8.16
CA THR A 24 -7.53 15.96 9.51
C THR A 24 -7.29 14.76 10.42
N GLU A 25 -6.78 13.67 9.87
CA GLU A 25 -6.49 12.45 10.60
C GLU A 25 -5.23 12.62 11.44
N LYS A 26 -5.21 12.01 12.63
CA LYS A 26 -4.06 12.11 13.51
C LYS A 26 -2.84 11.39 12.96
N ASP A 27 -3.04 10.15 12.52
CA ASP A 27 -1.97 9.30 12.04
C ASP A 27 -2.36 8.62 10.74
N VAL A 28 -1.47 8.72 9.76
CA VAL A 28 -1.66 8.11 8.45
C VAL A 28 -0.39 7.34 8.11
N SER A 29 -0.55 6.08 7.77
CA SER A 29 0.56 5.24 7.31
C SER A 29 0.37 4.92 5.83
N ILE A 30 1.39 5.22 5.03
CA ILE A 30 1.35 4.97 3.59
C ILE A 30 2.24 3.76 3.29
N TYR A 31 1.63 2.68 2.82
CA TYR A 31 2.37 1.49 2.43
C TYR A 31 2.66 1.54 0.94
N HIS A 32 3.91 1.79 0.59
CA HIS A 32 4.35 2.08 -0.76
C HIS A 32 5.31 1.03 -1.31
N THR A 33 6.05 0.36 -0.44
CA THR A 33 7.10 -0.57 -0.87
C THR A 33 6.54 -1.85 -1.46
N TRP A 34 7.13 -2.28 -2.56
CA TRP A 34 6.77 -3.55 -3.19
C TRP A 34 7.83 -3.92 -4.20
N ASN A 35 8.20 -5.21 -4.26
CA ASN A 35 9.18 -5.66 -5.25
C ASN A 35 8.53 -5.76 -6.61
N ILE A 36 8.95 -4.91 -7.55
CA ILE A 36 8.44 -4.88 -8.91
C ILE A 36 9.38 -5.54 -9.92
N ASP A 37 10.58 -5.91 -9.47
CA ASP A 37 11.60 -6.48 -10.34
C ASP A 37 11.46 -7.98 -10.52
N ASP A 38 11.15 -8.69 -9.45
CA ASP A 38 10.96 -10.13 -9.48
C ASP A 38 9.49 -10.46 -9.27
N LYS A 39 8.81 -10.82 -10.37
CA LYS A 39 7.37 -11.10 -10.36
C LYS A 39 7.04 -12.58 -10.18
N SER A 40 7.99 -13.37 -9.68
CA SER A 40 7.73 -14.76 -9.36
C SER A 40 6.71 -14.89 -8.23
N LYS A 41 6.00 -16.01 -8.20
CA LYS A 41 4.99 -16.26 -7.18
C LYS A 41 5.56 -16.17 -5.77
N SER A 42 6.72 -16.77 -5.54
CA SER A 42 7.31 -16.83 -4.20
C SER A 42 7.67 -15.45 -3.68
N ILE A 43 8.21 -14.58 -4.52
CA ILE A 43 8.57 -13.22 -4.12
C ILE A 43 7.31 -12.37 -3.90
N GLN A 44 6.35 -12.46 -4.80
CA GLN A 44 5.12 -11.68 -4.66
C GLN A 44 4.29 -12.12 -3.45
N LYS A 45 4.29 -13.41 -3.15
CA LYS A 45 3.65 -13.92 -1.94
C LYS A 45 4.31 -13.36 -0.68
N LYS A 46 5.65 -13.26 -0.66
CA LYS A 46 6.37 -12.66 0.46
C LYS A 46 6.02 -11.19 0.64
N GLU A 47 5.86 -10.46 -0.44
CA GLU A 47 5.45 -9.06 -0.37
C GLU A 47 4.06 -8.92 0.23
N TYR A 48 3.14 -9.78 -0.15
CA TYR A 48 1.81 -9.83 0.44
C TYR A 48 1.89 -10.12 1.94
N GLU A 49 2.69 -11.12 2.34
CA GLU A 49 2.85 -11.48 3.75
C GLU A 49 3.44 -10.33 4.57
N LYS A 50 4.39 -9.58 3.99
CA LYS A 50 4.95 -8.38 4.64
C LYS A 50 3.86 -7.35 4.91
N PHE A 51 2.98 -7.14 3.95
CA PHE A 51 1.88 -6.18 4.10
C PHE A 51 0.91 -6.64 5.20
N VAL A 52 0.55 -7.91 5.21
CA VAL A 52 -0.33 -8.47 6.24
C VAL A 52 0.28 -8.28 7.63
N ASN A 53 1.57 -8.58 7.79
CA ASN A 53 2.26 -8.41 9.07
C ASN A 53 2.35 -6.95 9.48
N PHE A 54 2.56 -6.06 8.53
CA PHE A 54 2.55 -4.63 8.78
C PHE A 54 1.19 -4.19 9.34
N LEU A 55 0.09 -4.62 8.72
CA LEU A 55 -1.25 -4.25 9.18
C LEU A 55 -1.55 -4.77 10.58
N LYS A 56 -1.09 -5.98 10.90
CA LYS A 56 -1.32 -6.56 12.23
C LYS A 56 -0.64 -5.78 13.33
N GLY A 57 0.47 -5.10 13.01
CA GLY A 57 1.20 -4.29 13.99
C GLY A 57 0.77 -2.85 14.06
N GLU A 58 -0.08 -2.39 13.15
CA GLU A 58 -0.51 -0.98 13.12
C GLU A 58 -1.69 -0.74 14.05
N PRO A 59 -1.70 0.38 14.78
CA PRO A 59 -2.86 0.76 15.59
C PRO A 59 -4.12 0.88 14.75
N GLU A 60 -5.24 0.45 15.30
CA GLU A 60 -6.53 0.47 14.60
C GLU A 60 -6.99 1.86 14.19
N ASP A 61 -6.57 2.87 14.96
CA ASP A 61 -6.97 4.25 14.71
C ASP A 61 -6.23 4.89 13.54
N ASN A 62 -5.13 4.30 13.11
CA ASN A 62 -4.35 4.84 12.00
C ASN A 62 -5.06 4.60 10.68
N LYS A 63 -5.06 5.64 9.84
CA LYS A 63 -5.51 5.52 8.47
C LYS A 63 -4.42 4.84 7.64
N ILE A 64 -4.78 3.85 6.87
CA ILE A 64 -3.84 3.13 6.02
C ILE A 64 -4.07 3.54 4.57
N VAL A 65 -3.00 3.97 3.91
CA VAL A 65 -3.01 4.26 2.48
C VAL A 65 -2.16 3.20 1.80
N PHE A 66 -2.76 2.43 0.91
CA PHE A 66 -2.06 1.38 0.18
C PHE A 66 -1.90 1.78 -1.28
N ILE A 67 -0.67 1.72 -1.77
CA ILE A 67 -0.38 2.03 -3.17
C ILE A 67 -0.43 0.73 -3.97
N SER A 68 -1.43 0.63 -4.83
CA SER A 68 -1.69 -0.55 -5.63
C SER A 68 -1.49 -0.26 -7.12
N THR A 69 -1.95 -1.17 -7.96
CA THR A 69 -1.79 -1.06 -9.41
C THR A 69 -3.14 -1.08 -10.10
N ASN A 70 -3.24 -0.31 -11.18
CA ASN A 70 -4.40 -0.33 -12.07
C ASN A 70 -4.26 -1.36 -13.18
N SER A 71 -3.16 -2.13 -13.19
CA SER A 71 -2.92 -3.15 -14.20
C SER A 71 -3.94 -4.28 -14.12
N GLN A 72 -4.36 -4.77 -15.29
CA GLN A 72 -5.23 -5.94 -15.41
C GLN A 72 -4.48 -7.14 -16.00
N LYS A 73 -3.16 -7.05 -16.02
CA LYS A 73 -2.35 -8.16 -16.55
C LYS A 73 -2.47 -9.39 -15.66
N ASP A 74 -2.43 -10.55 -16.27
CA ASP A 74 -2.45 -11.82 -15.56
C ASP A 74 -1.04 -12.13 -15.05
N SER A 75 -0.74 -11.70 -13.83
CA SER A 75 0.56 -11.89 -13.21
C SER A 75 0.41 -12.04 -11.70
N TRP A 76 1.41 -12.67 -11.06
CA TRP A 76 1.41 -12.82 -9.61
C TRP A 76 1.52 -11.46 -8.90
N TYR A 77 2.20 -10.49 -9.52
CA TYR A 77 2.28 -9.13 -9.01
C TYR A 77 0.87 -8.52 -8.86
N VAL A 78 0.08 -8.56 -9.92
CA VAL A 78 -1.28 -8.01 -9.89
C VAL A 78 -2.16 -8.81 -8.94
N TYR A 79 -2.05 -10.13 -8.96
CA TYR A 79 -2.83 -11.00 -8.09
C TYR A 79 -2.64 -10.65 -6.61
N TYR A 80 -1.39 -10.57 -6.17
CA TYR A 80 -1.11 -10.30 -4.76
C TYR A 80 -1.35 -8.86 -4.37
N LYS A 81 -1.22 -7.92 -5.29
CA LYS A 81 -1.63 -6.54 -5.05
C LYS A 81 -3.13 -6.45 -4.78
N HIS A 82 -3.94 -7.08 -5.61
CA HIS A 82 -5.39 -7.07 -5.43
C HIS A 82 -5.82 -7.87 -4.20
N LEU A 83 -5.12 -8.94 -3.87
CA LEU A 83 -5.37 -9.69 -2.65
C LEU A 83 -5.09 -8.83 -1.41
N SER A 84 -4.04 -8.02 -1.46
CA SER A 84 -3.72 -7.07 -0.38
C SER A 84 -4.80 -6.02 -0.23
N GLU A 85 -5.36 -5.51 -1.33
CA GLU A 85 -6.49 -4.57 -1.28
C GLU A 85 -7.69 -5.20 -0.56
N ALA A 86 -8.04 -6.42 -0.93
CA ALA A 86 -9.16 -7.11 -0.31
C ALA A 86 -8.95 -7.33 1.18
N PHE A 87 -7.73 -7.71 1.57
CA PHE A 87 -7.39 -7.88 2.98
C PHE A 87 -7.52 -6.56 3.74
N LEU A 88 -7.02 -5.47 3.16
CA LEU A 88 -7.10 -4.15 3.78
C LEU A 88 -8.55 -3.72 3.98
N LEU A 89 -9.38 -3.82 2.94
CA LEU A 89 -10.79 -3.43 3.00
C LEU A 89 -11.59 -4.26 4.00
N THR A 90 -11.21 -5.52 4.18
CA THR A 90 -11.89 -6.41 5.12
C THR A 90 -11.52 -6.10 6.58
N ASN A 91 -10.29 -5.63 6.82
CA ASN A 91 -9.76 -5.51 8.17
C ASN A 91 -9.64 -4.07 8.69
N ARG A 92 -9.85 -3.07 7.84
CA ARG A 92 -9.69 -1.67 8.22
C ARG A 92 -10.81 -0.80 7.68
N GLU A 93 -11.43 -0.01 8.56
CA GLU A 93 -12.43 0.97 8.14
C GLU A 93 -11.77 2.21 7.55
N LYS A 94 -10.70 2.67 8.19
CA LYS A 94 -9.99 3.88 7.75
C LYS A 94 -8.87 3.50 6.80
N CYS A 95 -9.19 3.38 5.52
CA CYS A 95 -8.19 3.04 4.53
C CYS A 95 -8.50 3.70 3.19
N VAL A 96 -7.44 3.90 2.42
CA VAL A 96 -7.53 4.41 1.05
C VAL A 96 -6.62 3.56 0.18
N ILE A 97 -7.12 3.16 -0.98
CA ILE A 97 -6.34 2.43 -1.97
C ILE A 97 -6.12 3.34 -3.16
N ILE A 98 -4.85 3.61 -3.46
CA ILE A 98 -4.46 4.41 -4.62
C ILE A 98 -3.90 3.47 -5.67
N ARG A 99 -4.60 3.34 -6.79
CA ARG A 99 -4.15 2.53 -7.91
C ARG A 99 -3.42 3.41 -8.92
N LEU A 100 -2.17 3.08 -9.16
CA LEU A 100 -1.35 3.81 -10.12
C LEU A 100 -1.40 3.13 -11.48
N PRO A 101 -1.30 3.92 -12.57
CA PRO A 101 -1.24 3.32 -13.90
C PRO A 101 0.03 2.52 -14.08
N THR A 102 -0.05 1.50 -14.92
CA THR A 102 1.12 0.70 -15.28
C THR A 102 2.04 1.53 -16.17
N LEU A 103 3.29 1.58 -15.81
CA LEU A 103 4.31 2.25 -16.62
C LEU A 103 4.93 1.28 -17.62
#